data_bf0e3b195b51d23f51d7c104202f874c
#
_entry.id   bf0e3b195b51d23f51d7c104202f874c
#
_cell.length_a   1.000
_cell.length_b   1.000
_cell.length_c   1.000
_cell.angle_alpha   90.00
_cell.angle_beta   90.00
_cell.angle_gamma   90.00
#
_symmetry.space_group_name_H-M   'P 1'
#
loop_
_entity.id
_entity.type
_entity.pdbx_description
1 polymer ?
#
loop_
_entity_poly.entity_id
_entity_poly.type
_entity_poly.pdbx_seq_one_letter_code
_entity_poly.pdbx_strand_id
1 'polypeptide(L)'
;NLAELLEQDVYLSSVQILWLALKEAGMDYELAVGVPPNRMGKPSSVQMNAIFSRIPMDKTLVQIHQTERARPVLEVPYTVDGELFVVFANHWKSGASSADDEVIRAQNASVVRARVDELLAENATLDIIVTGDLNVSYDQHLSMKGKVQNVSLSDVLRVNGLEASSEYLYNLWHELPYEDRGSDTYRGNWGTLMHIVLNDAWYDAKGFQYIDQSFGVLTIPELNQRSHSKEPIRWSSYGDGYGFSDHFPVYFSFKKASSDFKELQPKSSENVFEMERGKRVKVVYEKPSTIQTFDESKLTDQAIGQFFSIPIDRFSSDFKEVGSKKIGVYFQDSNDRKKAQKMQEKNELVQIIGRFDTYRGNIQFVIEDNYALIGQ
;
A
#
# COMPACT_ATOMS: atom_id res chain seq x y z
N ASN A 1 -20.93 -23.22 10.26
CA ASN A 1 -21.07 -22.26 9.14
C ASN A 1 -20.96 -20.85 9.77
N LEU A 2 -20.45 -19.87 8.98
CA LEU A 2 -20.18 -18.52 9.50
C LEU A 2 -21.47 -17.83 10.00
N ALA A 3 -22.60 -18.01 9.29
CA ALA A 3 -23.88 -17.43 9.68
C ALA A 3 -24.34 -17.95 11.06
N GLU A 4 -24.24 -19.25 11.32
CA GLU A 4 -24.59 -19.84 12.61
C GLU A 4 -23.70 -19.35 13.76
N LEU A 5 -22.41 -19.13 13.51
CA LEU A 5 -21.48 -18.58 14.50
C LEU A 5 -21.78 -17.12 14.84
N LEU A 6 -22.19 -16.32 13.83
CA LEU A 6 -22.57 -14.93 14.02
C LEU A 6 -23.91 -14.80 14.78
N GLU A 7 -24.82 -15.76 14.65
CA GLU A 7 -26.08 -15.82 15.39
C GLU A 7 -25.90 -16.24 16.87
N GLN A 8 -24.80 -16.93 17.22
CA GLN A 8 -24.55 -17.48 18.55
C GLN A 8 -23.83 -16.52 19.51
N ASP A 9 -23.75 -15.22 19.21
CA ASP A 9 -23.01 -14.23 20.03
C ASP A 9 -21.52 -14.61 20.26
N VAL A 10 -20.94 -15.40 19.36
CA VAL A 10 -19.53 -15.76 19.41
C VAL A 10 -18.69 -14.59 18.91
N TYR A 11 -17.81 -14.08 19.76
CA TYR A 11 -16.88 -13.02 19.34
C TYR A 11 -15.84 -13.57 18.36
N LEU A 12 -15.92 -13.18 17.11
CA LEU A 12 -14.95 -13.46 16.06
C LEU A 12 -14.20 -12.18 15.68
N SER A 13 -12.88 -12.28 15.56
CA SER A 13 -12.11 -11.17 14.97
C SER A 13 -12.35 -11.08 13.46
N SER A 14 -12.18 -9.87 12.88
CA SER A 14 -12.38 -9.66 11.43
C SER A 14 -11.54 -10.61 10.57
N VAL A 15 -10.33 -10.96 11.02
CA VAL A 15 -9.47 -11.91 10.31
C VAL A 15 -10.02 -13.34 10.36
N GLN A 16 -10.65 -13.74 11.47
CA GLN A 16 -11.32 -15.05 11.57
C GLN A 16 -12.57 -15.10 10.70
N ILE A 17 -13.35 -14.02 10.68
CA ILE A 17 -14.52 -13.91 9.79
C ILE A 17 -14.10 -14.07 8.33
N LEU A 18 -13.04 -13.35 7.90
CA LEU A 18 -12.51 -13.48 6.54
C LEU A 18 -12.05 -14.91 6.26
N TRP A 19 -11.31 -15.53 7.17
CA TRP A 19 -10.84 -16.91 7.01
C TRP A 19 -11.98 -17.91 6.86
N LEU A 20 -13.03 -17.79 7.69
CA LEU A 20 -14.23 -18.65 7.59
C LEU A 20 -14.98 -18.43 6.28
N ALA A 21 -15.15 -17.17 5.85
CA ALA A 21 -15.79 -16.85 4.58
C ALA A 21 -15.03 -17.44 3.37
N LEU A 22 -13.70 -17.35 3.37
CA LEU A 22 -12.86 -17.98 2.35
C LEU A 22 -13.05 -19.49 2.34
N LYS A 23 -13.09 -20.13 3.51
CA LYS A 23 -13.32 -21.58 3.63
C LYS A 23 -14.69 -22.00 3.12
N GLU A 24 -15.76 -21.25 3.42
CA GLU A 24 -17.11 -21.48 2.88
C GLU A 24 -17.18 -21.31 1.37
N ALA A 25 -16.37 -20.41 0.80
CA ALA A 25 -16.22 -20.23 -0.63
C ALA A 25 -15.37 -21.34 -1.31
N GLY A 26 -14.98 -22.38 -0.57
CA GLY A 26 -14.17 -23.49 -1.08
C GLY A 26 -12.68 -23.15 -1.23
N MET A 27 -12.23 -22.05 -0.66
CA MET A 27 -10.83 -21.64 -0.62
C MET A 27 -10.21 -22.04 0.72
N ASP A 28 -9.46 -23.13 0.72
CA ASP A 28 -8.83 -23.66 1.93
C ASP A 28 -7.47 -23.00 2.14
N TYR A 29 -7.43 -22.09 3.15
CA TYR A 29 -6.23 -21.39 3.56
C TYR A 29 -5.91 -21.72 5.02
N GLU A 30 -4.64 -21.94 5.30
CA GLU A 30 -4.13 -21.84 6.66
C GLU A 30 -3.96 -20.36 7.03
N LEU A 31 -4.08 -20.05 8.33
CA LEU A 31 -4.00 -18.70 8.86
C LEU A 31 -2.93 -18.62 9.94
N ALA A 32 -1.98 -17.69 9.77
CA ALA A 32 -1.09 -17.21 10.83
C ALA A 32 -1.39 -15.74 11.13
N VAL A 33 -1.38 -15.36 12.42
CA VAL A 33 -1.68 -14.00 12.88
C VAL A 33 -0.67 -13.51 13.89
N GLY A 34 -0.21 -12.27 13.71
CA GLY A 34 0.74 -11.61 14.60
C GLY A 34 0.04 -10.77 15.67
N VAL A 35 -0.58 -11.42 16.67
CA VAL A 35 -1.25 -10.70 17.77
C VAL A 35 -0.26 -10.44 18.91
N PRO A 36 -0.11 -9.17 19.37
CA PRO A 36 0.71 -8.90 20.54
C PRO A 36 0.19 -9.65 21.78
N PRO A 37 1.06 -10.34 22.54
CA PRO A 37 0.63 -11.14 23.69
C PRO A 37 -0.19 -10.36 24.74
N ASN A 38 0.11 -9.08 24.94
CA ASN A 38 -0.60 -8.20 25.88
C ASN A 38 -2.00 -7.78 25.42
N ARG A 39 -2.38 -8.13 24.18
CA ARG A 39 -3.69 -7.83 23.58
C ARG A 39 -4.56 -9.06 23.37
N MET A 40 -4.03 -10.26 23.60
CA MET A 40 -4.79 -11.50 23.49
C MET A 40 -5.99 -11.48 24.45
N GLY A 41 -7.18 -11.80 23.94
CA GLY A 41 -8.41 -11.87 24.73
C GLY A 41 -9.02 -10.54 25.15
N LYS A 42 -8.51 -9.39 24.70
CA LYS A 42 -9.14 -8.09 24.98
C LYS A 42 -10.04 -7.67 23.81
N PRO A 43 -11.31 -7.29 24.09
CA PRO A 43 -12.25 -6.80 23.07
C PRO A 43 -11.87 -5.37 22.68
N SER A 44 -10.75 -5.17 22.02
CA SER A 44 -10.30 -3.88 21.49
C SER A 44 -9.81 -4.07 20.08
N SER A 45 -9.92 -3.05 19.24
CA SER A 45 -9.36 -3.10 17.88
C SER A 45 -7.85 -3.31 17.98
N VAL A 46 -7.39 -4.49 17.59
CA VAL A 46 -5.97 -4.83 17.49
C VAL A 46 -5.63 -4.85 16.02
N GLN A 47 -4.70 -4.00 15.63
CA GLN A 47 -4.12 -4.06 14.30
C GLN A 47 -3.00 -5.11 14.31
N MET A 48 -3.02 -6.03 13.33
CA MET A 48 -2.08 -7.14 13.26
C MET A 48 -1.66 -7.42 11.82
N ASN A 49 -0.53 -8.08 11.65
CA ASN A 49 -0.19 -8.74 10.40
C ASN A 49 -0.82 -10.13 10.37
N ALA A 50 -1.25 -10.58 9.19
CA ALA A 50 -1.81 -11.90 8.99
C ALA A 50 -1.33 -12.47 7.66
N ILE A 51 -1.14 -13.79 7.63
CA ILE A 51 -0.81 -14.53 6.41
C ILE A 51 -1.87 -15.60 6.20
N PHE A 52 -2.48 -15.58 5.01
CA PHE A 52 -3.32 -16.65 4.49
C PHE A 52 -2.50 -17.46 3.50
N SER A 53 -2.36 -18.76 3.71
CA SER A 53 -1.50 -19.61 2.90
C SER A 53 -2.20 -20.89 2.45
N ARG A 54 -2.02 -21.25 1.18
CA ARG A 54 -2.34 -22.60 0.69
C ARG A 54 -1.15 -23.56 0.81
N ILE A 55 0.04 -23.02 1.08
CA ILE A 55 1.20 -23.82 1.45
C ILE A 55 1.05 -24.13 2.95
N PRO A 56 1.13 -25.40 3.36
CA PRO A 56 1.05 -25.78 4.76
C PRO A 56 2.11 -25.06 5.62
N MET A 57 1.71 -24.64 6.82
CA MET A 57 2.57 -23.98 7.80
C MET A 57 2.75 -24.83 9.05
N ASP A 58 3.96 -24.96 9.54
CA ASP A 58 4.16 -25.42 10.91
C ASP A 58 3.93 -24.27 11.89
N LYS A 59 2.73 -24.22 12.48
CA LYS A 59 2.34 -23.15 13.39
C LYS A 59 3.18 -23.08 14.67
N THR A 60 3.91 -24.15 15.00
CA THR A 60 4.81 -24.18 16.17
C THR A 60 6.10 -23.39 15.92
N LEU A 61 6.45 -23.16 14.66
CA LEU A 61 7.62 -22.40 14.23
C LEU A 61 7.31 -20.93 13.94
N VAL A 62 6.03 -20.54 13.92
CA VAL A 62 5.62 -19.14 13.71
C VAL A 62 6.11 -18.27 14.86
N GLN A 63 6.79 -17.18 14.56
CA GLN A 63 7.30 -16.23 15.56
C GLN A 63 6.69 -14.85 15.40
N ILE A 64 6.59 -14.12 16.50
CA ILE A 64 6.05 -12.76 16.55
C ILE A 64 7.09 -11.87 17.23
N HIS A 65 7.66 -10.94 16.44
CA HIS A 65 8.67 -10.01 16.95
C HIS A 65 8.01 -8.67 17.26
N GLN A 66 8.18 -8.19 18.49
CA GLN A 66 7.64 -6.91 18.92
C GLN A 66 8.40 -5.76 18.28
N THR A 67 7.67 -4.73 17.87
CA THR A 67 8.21 -3.52 17.25
C THR A 67 7.78 -2.28 18.03
N GLU A 68 8.58 -1.24 17.94
CA GLU A 68 8.27 0.04 18.55
C GLU A 68 7.17 0.78 17.76
N ARG A 69 6.05 1.12 18.42
CA ARG A 69 4.95 1.93 17.88
C ARG A 69 4.40 1.48 16.51
N ALA A 70 4.54 0.20 16.19
CA ALA A 70 4.07 -0.44 14.96
C ALA A 70 3.40 -1.78 15.27
N ARG A 71 2.93 -2.47 14.22
CA ARG A 71 2.40 -3.82 14.37
C ARG A 71 3.58 -4.79 14.54
N PRO A 72 3.45 -5.84 15.38
CA PRO A 72 4.48 -6.86 15.48
C PRO A 72 4.77 -7.49 14.13
N VAL A 73 6.02 -7.81 13.86
CA VAL A 73 6.43 -8.57 12.68
C VAL A 73 6.02 -10.01 12.85
N LEU A 74 5.40 -10.59 11.85
CA LEU A 74 5.02 -11.99 11.80
C LEU A 74 6.02 -12.75 10.93
N GLU A 75 6.80 -13.64 11.55
CA GLU A 75 7.72 -14.56 10.87
C GLU A 75 7.05 -15.92 10.69
N VAL A 76 6.99 -16.38 9.44
CA VAL A 76 6.42 -17.68 9.09
C VAL A 76 7.41 -18.45 8.22
N PRO A 77 8.00 -19.53 8.75
CA PRO A 77 8.79 -20.46 7.96
C PRO A 77 7.88 -21.43 7.19
N TYR A 78 8.29 -21.78 5.99
CA TYR A 78 7.63 -22.75 5.11
C TYR A 78 8.61 -23.81 4.67
N THR A 79 8.15 -25.06 4.65
CA THR A 79 8.90 -26.18 4.06
C THR A 79 8.09 -26.76 2.91
N VAL A 80 8.64 -26.72 1.71
CA VAL A 80 8.02 -27.30 0.50
C VAL A 80 9.01 -28.22 -0.19
N ASP A 81 8.66 -29.48 -0.35
CA ASP A 81 9.52 -30.51 -0.95
C ASP A 81 10.92 -30.58 -0.30
N GLY A 82 10.98 -30.37 1.02
CA GLY A 82 12.21 -30.40 1.81
C GLY A 82 13.03 -29.13 1.80
N GLU A 83 12.66 -28.13 1.00
CA GLU A 83 13.31 -26.81 0.97
C GLU A 83 12.62 -25.81 1.87
N LEU A 84 13.38 -24.98 2.57
CA LEU A 84 12.92 -24.01 3.55
C LEU A 84 12.96 -22.59 2.97
N PHE A 85 11.92 -21.80 3.19
CA PHE A 85 11.94 -20.35 3.05
C PHE A 85 11.21 -19.67 4.20
N VAL A 86 11.51 -18.40 4.46
CA VAL A 86 10.92 -17.64 5.56
C VAL A 86 10.28 -16.36 5.06
N VAL A 87 9.06 -16.06 5.52
CA VAL A 87 8.32 -14.85 5.20
C VAL A 87 8.20 -13.97 6.44
N PHE A 88 8.65 -12.71 6.34
CA PHE A 88 8.41 -11.67 7.34
C PHE A 88 7.31 -10.75 6.85
N ALA A 89 6.12 -10.83 7.44
CA ALA A 89 5.02 -9.89 7.17
C ALA A 89 5.12 -8.70 8.12
N ASN A 90 5.16 -7.51 7.54
CA ASN A 90 5.44 -6.25 8.22
C ASN A 90 4.35 -5.21 8.02
N HIS A 91 4.22 -4.31 8.99
CA HIS A 91 3.54 -3.03 8.81
C HIS A 91 4.17 -2.03 9.79
N TRP A 92 5.13 -1.25 9.27
CA TRP A 92 5.92 -0.33 10.08
C TRP A 92 5.16 0.96 10.43
N LYS A 93 5.81 1.81 11.22
CA LYS A 93 5.23 3.08 11.66
C LYS A 93 4.85 3.97 10.47
N SER A 94 3.58 4.37 10.42
CA SER A 94 3.04 5.27 9.40
C SER A 94 3.64 6.68 9.47
N GLY A 95 3.46 7.48 8.39
CA GLY A 95 4.01 8.82 8.29
C GLY A 95 5.27 8.88 7.43
N ALA A 96 5.22 8.35 6.20
CA ALA A 96 6.36 8.20 5.29
C ALA A 96 7.20 9.46 5.06
N SER A 97 6.61 10.66 5.12
CA SER A 97 7.33 11.94 4.92
C SER A 97 7.93 12.54 6.20
N SER A 98 7.68 11.96 7.38
CA SER A 98 8.12 12.47 8.69
C SER A 98 9.48 11.90 9.06
N ALA A 99 10.43 12.78 9.39
CA ALA A 99 11.76 12.39 9.88
C ALA A 99 11.68 11.71 11.26
N ASP A 100 10.80 12.20 12.16
CA ASP A 100 10.62 11.60 13.49
C ASP A 100 10.05 10.18 13.40
N ASP A 101 9.10 9.94 12.47
CA ASP A 101 8.55 8.61 12.23
C ASP A 101 9.57 7.71 11.50
N GLU A 102 10.51 8.29 10.72
CA GLU A 102 11.59 7.53 10.10
C GLU A 102 12.55 6.92 11.14
N VAL A 103 12.84 7.65 12.21
CA VAL A 103 13.62 7.11 13.33
C VAL A 103 12.93 5.88 13.95
N ILE A 104 11.60 5.89 14.07
CA ILE A 104 10.85 4.75 14.58
C ILE A 104 10.85 3.60 13.57
N ARG A 105 10.72 3.91 12.27
CA ARG A 105 10.83 2.88 11.22
C ARG A 105 12.22 2.24 11.19
N ALA A 106 13.28 3.00 11.45
CA ALA A 106 14.63 2.44 11.61
C ALA A 106 14.70 1.43 12.76
N GLN A 107 14.00 1.67 13.88
CA GLN A 107 13.87 0.69 14.97
C GLN A 107 13.06 -0.54 14.54
N ASN A 108 11.97 -0.36 13.78
CA ASN A 108 11.21 -1.49 13.22
C ASN A 108 12.08 -2.32 12.27
N ALA A 109 12.84 -1.67 11.39
CA ALA A 109 13.78 -2.30 10.46
C ALA A 109 14.87 -3.10 11.18
N SER A 110 15.39 -2.57 12.32
CA SER A 110 16.44 -3.25 13.09
C SER A 110 15.99 -4.58 13.68
N VAL A 111 14.72 -4.70 14.06
CA VAL A 111 14.14 -5.97 14.55
C VAL A 111 14.17 -7.03 13.45
N VAL A 112 13.75 -6.65 12.23
CA VAL A 112 13.76 -7.55 11.07
C VAL A 112 15.20 -7.89 10.68
N ARG A 113 16.08 -6.90 10.60
CA ARG A 113 17.48 -7.10 10.18
C ARG A 113 18.22 -8.04 11.14
N ALA A 114 18.08 -7.84 12.45
CA ALA A 114 18.71 -8.71 13.44
C ALA A 114 18.29 -10.18 13.25
N ARG A 115 16.99 -10.40 13.01
CA ARG A 115 16.48 -11.77 12.80
C ARG A 115 16.94 -12.37 11.47
N VAL A 116 16.98 -11.57 10.41
CA VAL A 116 17.55 -11.98 9.11
C VAL A 116 19.02 -12.38 9.27
N ASP A 117 19.81 -11.59 10.00
CA ASP A 117 21.24 -11.88 10.23
C ASP A 117 21.42 -13.19 11.03
N GLU A 118 20.59 -13.46 12.05
CA GLU A 118 20.59 -14.71 12.80
C GLU A 118 20.32 -15.91 11.88
N LEU A 119 19.25 -15.84 11.09
CA LEU A 119 18.86 -16.92 10.18
C LEU A 119 19.92 -17.19 9.11
N LEU A 120 20.52 -16.16 8.54
CA LEU A 120 21.57 -16.30 7.54
C LEU A 120 22.89 -16.79 8.14
N ALA A 121 23.17 -16.51 9.42
CA ALA A 121 24.30 -17.08 10.14
C ALA A 121 24.13 -18.60 10.37
N GLU A 122 22.90 -19.08 10.55
CA GLU A 122 22.59 -20.51 10.69
C GLU A 122 22.54 -21.21 9.32
N ASN A 123 21.98 -20.57 8.30
CA ASN A 123 21.86 -21.08 6.94
C ASN A 123 22.01 -19.95 5.91
N ALA A 124 23.22 -19.79 5.37
CA ALA A 124 23.54 -18.73 4.41
C ALA A 124 22.79 -18.82 3.07
N THR A 125 22.16 -19.95 2.76
CA THR A 125 21.39 -20.17 1.52
C THR A 125 19.89 -20.25 1.79
N LEU A 126 19.42 -19.73 2.95
CA LEU A 126 18.02 -19.67 3.28
C LEU A 126 17.31 -18.58 2.45
N ASP A 127 16.23 -18.96 1.80
CA ASP A 127 15.38 -18.03 1.05
C ASP A 127 14.55 -17.16 2.03
N ILE A 128 14.74 -15.84 2.00
CA ILE A 128 14.07 -14.91 2.90
C ILE A 128 13.27 -13.88 2.09
N ILE A 129 12.01 -13.68 2.51
CA ILE A 129 11.10 -12.65 1.99
C ILE A 129 10.77 -11.68 3.11
N VAL A 130 11.06 -10.39 2.92
CA VAL A 130 10.55 -9.32 3.77
C VAL A 130 9.48 -8.55 2.99
N THR A 131 8.24 -8.55 3.47
CA THR A 131 7.12 -7.97 2.72
C THR A 131 6.14 -7.22 3.64
N GLY A 132 5.30 -6.39 3.03
CA GLY A 132 4.22 -5.66 3.66
C GLY A 132 4.29 -4.15 3.45
N ASP A 133 3.48 -3.42 4.20
CA ASP A 133 3.53 -1.96 4.24
C ASP A 133 4.67 -1.49 5.15
N LEU A 134 5.80 -1.17 4.55
CA LEU A 134 6.96 -0.67 5.29
C LEU A 134 6.86 0.85 5.56
N ASN A 135 5.83 1.52 5.04
CA ASN A 135 5.61 2.97 5.20
C ASN A 135 6.82 3.83 4.80
N VAL A 136 7.60 3.35 3.85
CA VAL A 136 8.74 4.04 3.24
C VAL A 136 8.63 3.96 1.73
N SER A 137 9.16 4.93 1.02
CA SER A 137 9.36 4.79 -0.43
C SER A 137 10.64 4.00 -0.71
N TYR A 138 10.69 3.27 -1.83
CA TYR A 138 11.91 2.53 -2.22
C TYR A 138 13.15 3.45 -2.33
N ASP A 139 12.94 4.74 -2.60
CA ASP A 139 13.93 5.80 -2.71
C ASP A 139 14.01 6.72 -1.48
N GLN A 140 13.53 6.25 -0.32
CA GLN A 140 13.41 7.03 0.93
C GLN A 140 14.72 7.74 1.33
N HIS A 141 15.87 7.11 1.05
CA HIS A 141 17.19 7.68 1.32
C HIS A 141 17.41 9.05 0.65
N LEU A 142 16.79 9.32 -0.51
CA LEU A 142 16.87 10.61 -1.18
C LEU A 142 16.11 11.70 -0.44
N SER A 143 14.92 11.36 0.10
CA SER A 143 14.06 12.30 0.80
C SER A 143 14.49 12.56 2.25
N MET A 144 15.17 11.61 2.87
CA MET A 144 15.62 11.65 4.26
C MET A 144 17.08 12.05 4.44
N LYS A 145 17.83 12.24 3.35
CA LYS A 145 19.24 12.64 3.38
C LYS A 145 19.43 13.90 4.20
N GLY A 146 20.26 13.80 5.24
CA GLY A 146 20.58 14.92 6.15
C GLY A 146 19.48 15.27 7.16
N LYS A 147 18.35 14.54 7.18
CA LYS A 147 17.26 14.72 8.15
C LYS A 147 17.30 13.70 9.28
N VAL A 148 17.81 12.51 9.00
CA VAL A 148 17.98 11.42 9.97
C VAL A 148 19.38 10.85 9.88
N GLN A 149 19.83 10.16 10.93
CA GLN A 149 21.14 9.50 10.95
C GLN A 149 21.14 8.24 10.08
N ASN A 150 20.11 7.43 10.20
CA ASN A 150 19.96 6.20 9.45
C ASN A 150 18.55 6.13 8.84
N VAL A 151 18.47 5.77 7.57
CA VAL A 151 17.22 5.50 6.86
C VAL A 151 16.85 4.03 7.05
N SER A 152 15.60 3.77 7.39
CA SER A 152 15.13 2.43 7.75
C SER A 152 15.39 1.38 6.69
N LEU A 153 15.08 1.68 5.43
CA LEU A 153 15.17 0.72 4.33
C LEU A 153 16.62 0.53 3.88
N SER A 154 17.34 1.61 3.53
CA SER A 154 18.69 1.52 2.95
C SER A 154 19.79 1.23 3.97
N ASP A 155 19.73 1.89 5.14
CA ASP A 155 20.86 1.84 6.07
C ASP A 155 20.69 0.77 7.14
N VAL A 156 19.44 0.54 7.60
CA VAL A 156 19.16 -0.40 8.70
C VAL A 156 18.78 -1.78 8.16
N LEU A 157 17.76 -1.87 7.30
CA LEU A 157 17.40 -3.16 6.67
C LEU A 157 18.42 -3.58 5.62
N ARG A 158 19.28 -2.65 5.17
CA ARG A 158 20.29 -2.84 4.13
C ARG A 158 19.68 -3.31 2.81
N VAL A 159 18.73 -2.53 2.33
CA VAL A 159 18.10 -2.78 1.03
C VAL A 159 18.80 -1.97 -0.04
N ASN A 160 19.22 -2.66 -1.08
CA ASN A 160 19.86 -2.09 -2.25
C ASN A 160 18.98 -2.34 -3.49
N GLY A 161 19.04 -1.44 -4.45
CA GLY A 161 18.35 -1.58 -5.74
C GLY A 161 19.25 -2.04 -6.88
N LEU A 162 20.53 -2.32 -6.61
CA LEU A 162 21.52 -2.65 -7.64
C LEU A 162 21.76 -4.16 -7.73
N GLU A 163 21.82 -4.80 -6.58
CA GLU A 163 22.14 -6.22 -6.47
C GLU A 163 21.59 -6.82 -5.19
N ALA A 164 21.27 -8.10 -5.21
CA ALA A 164 21.20 -8.90 -4.02
C ALA A 164 22.61 -9.44 -3.70
N SER A 165 22.99 -9.41 -2.42
CA SER A 165 24.27 -9.97 -1.96
C SER A 165 24.11 -10.43 -0.53
N SER A 166 25.08 -11.15 0.00
CA SER A 166 25.07 -11.59 1.41
C SER A 166 24.95 -10.43 2.42
N GLU A 167 25.29 -9.21 2.01
CA GLU A 167 25.20 -8.00 2.83
C GLU A 167 23.90 -7.24 2.61
N TYR A 168 23.38 -7.22 1.37
CA TYR A 168 22.25 -6.40 0.95
C TYR A 168 21.09 -7.23 0.45
N LEU A 169 19.90 -6.84 0.87
CA LEU A 169 18.64 -7.33 0.31
C LEU A 169 18.27 -6.53 -0.94
N TYR A 170 17.53 -7.13 -1.85
CA TYR A 170 17.08 -6.51 -3.09
C TYR A 170 15.59 -6.19 -3.06
N ASN A 171 15.24 -4.97 -3.47
CA ASN A 171 13.85 -4.52 -3.53
C ASN A 171 13.30 -4.66 -4.94
N LEU A 172 12.24 -5.44 -5.09
CA LEU A 172 11.66 -5.75 -6.40
C LEU A 172 11.06 -4.52 -7.12
N TRP A 173 10.83 -3.39 -6.43
CA TRP A 173 10.44 -2.15 -7.10
C TRP A 173 11.43 -1.71 -8.18
N HIS A 174 12.70 -2.07 -8.06
CA HIS A 174 13.73 -1.72 -9.04
C HIS A 174 13.60 -2.46 -10.37
N GLU A 175 12.76 -3.50 -10.45
CA GLU A 175 12.49 -4.23 -11.70
C GLU A 175 11.44 -3.55 -12.58
N LEU A 176 10.59 -2.70 -12.01
CA LEU A 176 9.61 -1.96 -12.79
C LEU A 176 10.19 -0.65 -13.33
N PRO A 177 9.77 -0.23 -14.53
CA PRO A 177 10.00 1.14 -15.02
C PRO A 177 9.52 2.16 -13.97
N TYR A 178 10.20 3.29 -13.90
CA TYR A 178 9.90 4.32 -12.89
C TYR A 178 8.44 4.78 -12.91
N GLU A 179 7.88 4.96 -14.10
CA GLU A 179 6.49 5.39 -14.35
C GLU A 179 5.44 4.38 -13.88
N ASP A 180 5.81 3.10 -13.74
CA ASP A 180 4.91 2.01 -13.34
C ASP A 180 4.98 1.71 -11.83
N ARG A 181 5.84 2.43 -11.08
CA ARG A 181 6.00 2.26 -9.65
C ARG A 181 4.91 2.98 -8.87
N GLY A 182 4.02 2.22 -8.26
CA GLY A 182 2.97 2.78 -7.42
C GLY A 182 2.06 1.74 -6.81
N SER A 183 2.01 1.66 -5.48
CA SER A 183 1.06 0.84 -4.72
C SER A 183 -0.02 1.65 -4.03
N ASP A 184 0.23 2.93 -3.83
CA ASP A 184 -0.64 3.84 -3.10
C ASP A 184 -0.56 5.24 -3.70
N THR A 185 -1.47 6.11 -3.27
CA THR A 185 -1.44 7.51 -3.69
C THR A 185 -1.59 8.45 -2.51
N TYR A 186 -0.85 9.56 -2.55
CA TYR A 186 -0.99 10.62 -1.57
C TYR A 186 -0.82 11.98 -2.23
N ARG A 187 -1.85 12.84 -2.11
CA ARG A 187 -1.87 14.20 -2.68
C ARG A 187 -1.49 14.25 -4.16
N GLY A 188 -2.08 13.38 -4.96
CA GLY A 188 -1.87 13.31 -6.40
C GLY A 188 -0.49 12.79 -6.83
N ASN A 189 0.21 12.08 -5.95
CA ASN A 189 1.46 11.41 -6.27
C ASN A 189 1.37 9.92 -5.94
N TRP A 190 1.98 9.09 -6.77
CA TRP A 190 2.16 7.67 -6.50
C TRP A 190 3.21 7.47 -5.40
N GLY A 191 2.95 6.51 -4.53
CA GLY A 191 3.83 6.02 -3.48
C GLY A 191 4.14 4.54 -3.66
N THR A 192 5.18 4.05 -3.01
CA THR A 192 5.64 2.66 -3.08
C THR A 192 5.79 2.08 -1.67
N LEU A 193 4.74 2.23 -0.84
CA LEU A 193 4.81 1.85 0.57
C LEU A 193 4.72 0.35 0.80
N MET A 194 4.10 -0.39 -0.16
CA MET A 194 4.09 -1.86 -0.15
C MET A 194 5.36 -2.39 -0.76
N HIS A 195 6.02 -3.34 -0.09
CA HIS A 195 7.30 -3.88 -0.53
C HIS A 195 7.32 -5.40 -0.60
N ILE A 196 8.14 -5.91 -1.52
CA ILE A 196 8.70 -7.26 -1.50
C ILE A 196 10.21 -7.12 -1.66
N VAL A 197 10.93 -7.61 -0.67
CA VAL A 197 12.38 -7.52 -0.57
C VAL A 197 12.93 -8.94 -0.38
N LEU A 198 13.89 -9.32 -1.19
CA LEU A 198 14.46 -10.66 -1.26
C LEU A 198 15.96 -10.62 -0.90
N ASN A 199 16.48 -11.71 -0.32
CA ASN A 199 17.92 -11.89 -0.21
C ASN A 199 18.51 -12.57 -1.47
N ASP A 200 19.83 -12.72 -1.52
CA ASP A 200 20.56 -13.29 -2.66
C ASP A 200 20.27 -14.77 -2.93
N ALA A 201 19.83 -15.53 -1.93
CA ALA A 201 19.46 -16.94 -2.10
C ALA A 201 18.35 -17.14 -3.15
N TRP A 202 17.44 -16.19 -3.32
CA TRP A 202 16.41 -16.25 -4.37
C TRP A 202 16.95 -16.21 -5.81
N TYR A 203 18.24 -15.93 -5.96
CA TYR A 203 18.95 -15.80 -7.25
C TYR A 203 20.01 -16.88 -7.45
N ASP A 204 20.10 -17.88 -6.57
CA ASP A 204 21.01 -19.00 -6.66
C ASP A 204 20.34 -20.29 -7.19
N ALA A 205 21.08 -21.39 -7.27
CA ALA A 205 20.58 -22.67 -7.80
C ALA A 205 20.01 -23.59 -6.72
N LYS A 206 19.77 -23.10 -5.49
CA LYS A 206 19.32 -23.87 -4.35
C LYS A 206 17.93 -23.42 -3.91
N GLY A 207 17.23 -24.25 -3.14
CA GLY A 207 15.93 -23.91 -2.58
C GLY A 207 14.92 -23.44 -3.64
N PHE A 208 14.54 -22.19 -3.56
CA PHE A 208 13.60 -21.56 -4.50
C PHE A 208 14.30 -20.48 -5.31
N GLN A 209 13.72 -20.19 -6.47
CA GLN A 209 14.21 -19.19 -7.39
C GLN A 209 13.12 -18.18 -7.72
N TYR A 210 13.45 -16.90 -7.62
CA TYR A 210 12.62 -15.83 -8.15
C TYR A 210 12.41 -15.99 -9.65
N ILE A 211 11.20 -15.82 -10.16
CA ILE A 211 10.92 -15.78 -11.59
C ILE A 211 11.12 -14.35 -12.06
N ASP A 212 12.19 -14.12 -12.81
CA ASP A 212 12.60 -12.81 -13.31
C ASP A 212 11.43 -12.04 -13.94
N GLN A 213 11.30 -10.76 -13.63
CA GLN A 213 10.25 -9.86 -14.10
C GLN A 213 8.81 -10.28 -13.72
N SER A 214 8.65 -11.11 -12.70
CA SER A 214 7.32 -11.51 -12.23
C SER A 214 6.75 -10.58 -11.15
N PHE A 215 7.53 -9.62 -10.67
CA PHE A 215 7.03 -8.63 -9.71
C PHE A 215 6.02 -7.70 -10.40
N GLY A 216 4.94 -7.39 -9.69
CA GLY A 216 3.93 -6.50 -10.21
C GLY A 216 3.00 -5.95 -9.14
N VAL A 217 2.15 -5.02 -9.57
CA VAL A 217 1.09 -4.42 -8.78
C VAL A 217 -0.24 -4.95 -9.29
N LEU A 218 -1.04 -5.54 -8.41
CA LEU A 218 -2.33 -6.11 -8.78
C LEU A 218 -3.39 -5.02 -8.85
N THR A 219 -3.76 -4.66 -10.07
CA THR A 219 -4.85 -3.72 -10.35
C THR A 219 -5.96 -4.41 -11.11
N ILE A 220 -7.19 -4.25 -10.64
CA ILE A 220 -8.40 -4.78 -11.27
C ILE A 220 -9.36 -3.60 -11.42
N PRO A 221 -9.59 -3.11 -12.66
CA PRO A 221 -10.49 -1.98 -12.90
C PRO A 221 -11.85 -2.18 -12.25
N GLU A 222 -12.39 -1.15 -11.65
CA GLU A 222 -13.70 -1.09 -10.95
C GLU A 222 -13.78 -1.97 -9.67
N LEU A 223 -12.82 -2.86 -9.42
CA LEU A 223 -12.77 -3.67 -8.20
C LEU A 223 -11.87 -3.00 -7.14
N ASN A 224 -10.60 -2.76 -7.48
CA ASN A 224 -9.67 -2.09 -6.57
C ASN A 224 -9.02 -0.83 -7.17
N GLN A 225 -9.27 -0.55 -8.46
CA GLN A 225 -8.69 0.57 -9.21
C GLN A 225 -9.79 1.45 -9.81
N ARG A 226 -9.68 2.76 -9.60
CA ARG A 226 -10.55 3.76 -10.24
C ARG A 226 -10.28 3.84 -11.74
N SER A 227 -11.33 3.89 -12.56
CA SER A 227 -11.19 3.91 -14.02
C SER A 227 -10.49 5.17 -14.55
N HIS A 228 -10.72 6.33 -13.93
CA HIS A 228 -10.28 7.63 -14.45
C HIS A 228 -8.93 8.11 -13.89
N SER A 229 -8.56 7.74 -12.68
CA SER A 229 -7.29 8.16 -12.04
C SER A 229 -6.30 7.02 -11.85
N LYS A 230 -6.77 5.79 -12.08
CA LYS A 230 -6.03 4.56 -11.81
C LYS A 230 -5.61 4.36 -10.35
N GLU A 231 -6.06 5.23 -9.45
CA GLU A 231 -5.78 5.16 -8.00
C GLU A 231 -6.50 4.00 -7.33
N PRO A 232 -6.04 3.54 -6.15
CA PRO A 232 -6.78 2.57 -5.35
C PRO A 232 -8.19 3.08 -4.98
N ILE A 233 -9.17 2.19 -5.07
CA ILE A 233 -10.48 2.41 -4.48
C ILE A 233 -10.36 2.13 -2.99
N ARG A 234 -10.22 3.19 -2.21
CA ARG A 234 -9.95 3.11 -0.77
C ARG A 234 -11.13 2.52 -0.02
N TRP A 235 -10.83 1.65 0.94
CA TRP A 235 -11.83 1.23 1.90
C TRP A 235 -12.25 2.40 2.80
N SER A 236 -13.54 2.50 3.05
CA SER A 236 -14.11 3.48 3.98
C SER A 236 -14.81 2.77 5.13
N SER A 237 -14.49 3.13 6.35
CA SER A 237 -15.21 2.67 7.56
C SER A 237 -16.56 3.38 7.74
N TYR A 238 -16.86 4.32 6.87
CA TYR A 238 -18.07 5.14 6.91
C TYR A 238 -18.89 4.88 5.65
N GLY A 239 -20.17 4.53 5.81
CA GLY A 239 -21.05 4.16 4.71
C GLY A 239 -20.96 2.68 4.33
N ASP A 240 -21.41 2.34 3.14
CA ASP A 240 -21.59 0.95 2.66
C ASP A 240 -20.27 0.23 2.28
N GLY A 241 -19.13 0.72 2.72
CA GLY A 241 -17.85 0.04 2.51
C GLY A 241 -17.43 -0.05 1.04
N TYR A 242 -17.21 1.08 0.40
CA TYR A 242 -16.69 1.10 -0.96
C TYR A 242 -15.16 0.93 -0.96
N GLY A 243 -14.66 -0.03 -1.74
CA GLY A 243 -13.24 -0.39 -1.81
C GLY A 243 -12.77 -1.38 -0.74
N PHE A 244 -11.56 -1.86 -0.85
CA PHE A 244 -10.99 -2.90 0.01
C PHE A 244 -9.77 -2.43 0.80
N SER A 245 -8.93 -1.57 0.19
CA SER A 245 -7.67 -1.09 0.77
C SER A 245 -7.31 0.27 0.16
N ASP A 246 -6.53 1.04 0.87
CA ASP A 246 -5.90 2.27 0.36
C ASP A 246 -4.59 2.00 -0.40
N HIS A 247 -4.17 0.74 -0.46
CA HIS A 247 -3.01 0.28 -1.21
C HIS A 247 -3.40 -0.82 -2.20
N PHE A 248 -2.70 -0.89 -3.32
CA PHE A 248 -2.74 -2.06 -4.20
C PHE A 248 -1.88 -3.18 -3.63
N PRO A 249 -2.31 -4.44 -3.76
CA PRO A 249 -1.46 -5.59 -3.50
C PRO A 249 -0.27 -5.61 -4.47
N VAL A 250 0.90 -5.94 -3.96
CA VAL A 250 2.07 -6.28 -4.77
C VAL A 250 2.27 -7.79 -4.74
N TYR A 251 2.79 -8.35 -5.83
CA TYR A 251 2.98 -9.79 -5.97
C TYR A 251 4.27 -10.11 -6.72
N PHE A 252 4.74 -11.33 -6.57
CA PHE A 252 5.78 -11.92 -7.39
C PHE A 252 5.53 -13.42 -7.51
N SER A 253 6.27 -14.07 -8.41
CA SER A 253 6.24 -15.51 -8.59
C SER A 253 7.60 -16.12 -8.36
N PHE A 254 7.61 -17.35 -7.84
CA PHE A 254 8.81 -18.12 -7.66
C PHE A 254 8.58 -19.59 -7.99
N LYS A 255 9.64 -20.34 -8.19
CA LYS A 255 9.64 -21.76 -8.46
C LYS A 255 10.74 -22.44 -7.67
N LYS A 256 10.66 -23.77 -7.52
CA LYS A 256 11.79 -24.55 -7.04
C LYS A 256 12.96 -24.42 -8.01
N ALA A 257 14.15 -24.23 -7.50
CA ALA A 257 15.38 -24.19 -8.29
C ALA A 257 15.55 -25.53 -9.04
N SER A 258 16.03 -25.49 -10.28
CA SER A 258 16.22 -26.65 -11.13
C SER A 258 17.66 -26.76 -11.62
N SER A 259 18.02 -27.97 -12.12
CA SER A 259 19.34 -28.19 -12.71
C SER A 259 19.62 -27.34 -13.96
N ASP A 260 18.57 -26.80 -14.59
CA ASP A 260 18.67 -25.90 -15.77
C ASP A 260 18.80 -24.43 -15.36
N PHE A 261 19.16 -24.20 -14.11
CA PHE A 261 19.33 -22.88 -13.55
C PHE A 261 20.35 -22.05 -14.36
N LYS A 262 19.89 -20.89 -14.80
CA LYS A 262 20.80 -19.82 -15.25
C LYS A 262 20.88 -18.83 -14.10
N GLU A 263 22.09 -18.57 -13.63
CA GLU A 263 22.32 -17.55 -12.63
C GLU A 263 21.62 -16.25 -13.06
N LEU A 264 20.58 -15.87 -12.33
CA LEU A 264 19.88 -14.62 -12.53
C LEU A 264 20.61 -13.57 -11.71
N GLN A 265 20.89 -12.44 -12.32
CA GLN A 265 21.29 -11.26 -11.58
C GLN A 265 20.08 -10.36 -11.45
N PRO A 266 19.86 -9.73 -10.28
CA PRO A 266 18.84 -8.70 -10.14
C PRO A 266 19.04 -7.67 -11.24
N LYS A 267 18.01 -7.48 -12.07
CA LYS A 267 18.06 -6.49 -13.14
C LYS A 267 17.36 -5.24 -12.65
N SER A 268 18.13 -4.32 -12.12
CA SER A 268 17.63 -2.95 -12.03
C SER A 268 17.40 -2.41 -13.44
N SER A 269 16.18 -1.99 -13.72
CA SER A 269 15.83 -1.34 -14.99
C SER A 269 16.51 0.03 -15.16
N GLU A 270 17.19 0.53 -14.13
CA GLU A 270 17.72 1.88 -14.09
C GLU A 270 19.06 1.96 -13.35
N ASN A 271 19.89 2.90 -13.79
CA ASN A 271 20.98 3.40 -12.98
C ASN A 271 20.37 4.21 -11.80
N VAL A 272 20.24 3.58 -10.65
CA VAL A 272 19.56 4.14 -9.45
C VAL A 272 20.14 5.51 -9.03
N PHE A 273 21.33 5.84 -9.46
CA PHE A 273 22.00 7.11 -9.16
C PHE A 273 21.58 8.27 -10.08
N GLU A 274 21.01 8.00 -11.23
CA GLU A 274 20.58 9.02 -12.20
C GLU A 274 19.12 9.43 -12.07
N MET A 275 18.35 8.79 -11.19
CA MET A 275 16.97 9.18 -10.95
C MET A 275 16.88 10.64 -10.53
N GLU A 276 16.07 11.41 -11.23
CA GLU A 276 15.81 12.81 -10.92
C GLU A 276 15.32 12.94 -9.47
N ARG A 277 16.17 13.45 -8.61
CA ARG A 277 15.97 13.57 -7.17
C ARG A 277 14.60 14.19 -6.84
N GLY A 278 13.75 13.41 -6.18
CA GLY A 278 12.52 13.91 -5.57
C GLY A 278 11.34 14.15 -6.49
N LYS A 279 11.39 13.76 -7.76
CA LYS A 279 10.19 13.71 -8.60
C LYS A 279 9.43 12.41 -8.33
N ARG A 280 8.26 12.54 -7.75
CA ARG A 280 7.32 11.42 -7.64
C ARG A 280 6.50 11.35 -8.93
N VAL A 281 6.14 10.13 -9.33
CA VAL A 281 5.18 9.91 -10.43
C VAL A 281 3.86 10.56 -10.05
N LYS A 282 3.37 11.43 -10.92
CA LYS A 282 2.09 12.10 -10.73
C LYS A 282 0.95 11.18 -11.13
N VAL A 283 -0.14 11.24 -10.37
CA VAL A 283 -1.40 10.64 -10.82
C VAL A 283 -1.88 11.42 -12.03
N VAL A 284 -2.16 10.71 -13.11
CA VAL A 284 -2.77 11.28 -14.32
C VAL A 284 -4.27 11.06 -14.25
N TYR A 285 -5.03 12.14 -14.26
CA TYR A 285 -6.48 12.08 -14.21
C TYR A 285 -7.06 12.19 -15.62
N GLU A 286 -7.77 11.17 -16.04
CA GLU A 286 -8.52 11.20 -17.29
C GLU A 286 -9.84 11.92 -17.07
N LYS A 287 -10.19 12.83 -17.98
CA LYS A 287 -11.49 13.51 -17.92
C LYS A 287 -12.60 12.46 -17.97
N PRO A 288 -13.54 12.44 -17.01
CA PRO A 288 -14.59 11.44 -17.00
C PRO A 288 -15.48 11.55 -18.25
N SER A 289 -15.85 10.39 -18.80
CA SER A 289 -16.71 10.31 -20.00
C SER A 289 -18.13 10.81 -19.74
N THR A 290 -18.60 10.75 -18.50
CA THR A 290 -19.92 11.19 -18.10
C THR A 290 -19.82 12.19 -16.94
N ILE A 291 -20.34 13.40 -17.16
CA ILE A 291 -20.37 14.48 -16.16
C ILE A 291 -21.81 14.93 -16.03
N GLN A 292 -22.35 14.85 -14.82
CA GLN A 292 -23.72 15.27 -14.56
C GLN A 292 -23.78 16.76 -14.20
N THR A 293 -24.91 17.41 -14.46
CA THR A 293 -25.16 18.74 -13.94
C THR A 293 -25.49 18.63 -12.45
N PHE A 294 -24.93 19.52 -11.65
CA PHE A 294 -25.15 19.54 -10.22
C PHE A 294 -26.61 19.84 -9.89
N ASP A 295 -27.23 18.91 -9.16
CA ASP A 295 -28.55 19.05 -8.60
C ASP A 295 -28.50 18.57 -7.15
N GLU A 296 -28.54 19.51 -6.22
CA GLU A 296 -28.37 19.25 -4.78
C GLU A 296 -29.46 18.34 -4.21
N SER A 297 -30.64 18.29 -4.85
CA SER A 297 -31.74 17.40 -4.45
C SER A 297 -31.46 15.91 -4.71
N LYS A 298 -30.52 15.63 -5.62
CA LYS A 298 -30.08 14.27 -6.02
C LYS A 298 -28.83 13.78 -5.27
N LEU A 299 -28.34 14.58 -4.32
CA LEU A 299 -27.20 14.17 -3.49
C LEU A 299 -27.64 13.12 -2.47
N THR A 300 -27.60 11.90 -2.90
CA THR A 300 -27.83 10.67 -2.11
C THR A 300 -26.56 9.84 -2.14
N ASP A 301 -26.54 8.74 -1.43
CA ASP A 301 -25.42 7.77 -1.47
C ASP A 301 -25.12 7.28 -2.88
N GLN A 302 -26.12 7.31 -3.79
CA GLN A 302 -25.93 6.97 -5.20
C GLN A 302 -25.09 7.99 -5.98
N ALA A 303 -24.92 9.21 -5.47
CA ALA A 303 -24.04 10.21 -6.07
C ALA A 303 -22.55 9.98 -5.76
N ILE A 304 -22.26 9.10 -4.81
CA ILE A 304 -20.86 8.79 -4.43
C ILE A 304 -20.14 8.14 -5.60
N GLY A 305 -18.95 8.64 -5.91
CA GLY A 305 -18.15 8.22 -7.05
C GLY A 305 -18.54 8.84 -8.39
N GLN A 306 -19.70 9.49 -8.50
CA GLN A 306 -20.14 10.13 -9.75
C GLN A 306 -19.59 11.55 -9.88
N PHE A 307 -19.34 11.96 -11.13
CA PHE A 307 -18.80 13.29 -11.46
C PHE A 307 -19.89 14.29 -11.78
N PHE A 308 -19.71 15.48 -11.24
CA PHE A 308 -20.63 16.62 -11.43
C PHE A 308 -19.86 17.86 -11.87
N SER A 309 -20.50 18.63 -12.73
CA SER A 309 -20.08 19.98 -13.04
C SER A 309 -20.88 20.96 -12.20
N ILE A 310 -20.21 21.75 -11.38
CA ILE A 310 -20.81 22.68 -10.44
C ILE A 310 -20.45 24.12 -10.83
N PRO A 311 -21.43 24.98 -11.05
CA PRO A 311 -21.18 26.40 -11.32
C PRO A 311 -20.46 27.09 -10.16
N ILE A 312 -19.63 28.07 -10.49
CA ILE A 312 -18.73 28.73 -9.54
C ILE A 312 -19.48 29.46 -8.40
N ASP A 313 -20.66 29.99 -8.68
CA ASP A 313 -21.50 30.69 -7.73
C ASP A 313 -22.06 29.78 -6.61
N ARG A 314 -21.91 28.47 -6.75
CA ARG A 314 -22.29 27.47 -5.74
C ARG A 314 -21.20 27.21 -4.71
N PHE A 315 -19.99 27.70 -4.94
CA PHE A 315 -18.87 27.52 -4.00
C PHE A 315 -18.75 28.70 -3.04
N SER A 316 -18.24 28.43 -1.85
CA SER A 316 -17.76 29.49 -0.96
C SER A 316 -16.58 30.25 -1.59
N SER A 317 -16.36 31.50 -1.22
CA SER A 317 -15.30 32.36 -1.79
C SER A 317 -13.90 31.78 -1.60
N ASP A 318 -13.69 30.93 -0.61
CA ASP A 318 -12.41 30.26 -0.32
C ASP A 318 -12.36 28.82 -0.81
N PHE A 319 -13.37 28.36 -1.55
CA PHE A 319 -13.50 27.00 -2.08
C PHE A 319 -13.39 25.89 -1.01
N LYS A 320 -13.90 26.16 0.18
CA LYS A 320 -13.96 25.12 1.23
C LYS A 320 -15.30 24.40 1.28
N GLU A 321 -16.35 25.03 0.78
CA GLU A 321 -17.70 24.49 0.82
C GLU A 321 -18.41 24.69 -0.52
N VAL A 322 -19.37 23.82 -0.83
CA VAL A 322 -20.22 23.89 -2.00
C VAL A 322 -21.69 23.56 -1.67
N GLY A 323 -22.59 24.25 -2.33
CA GLY A 323 -24.03 24.09 -2.19
C GLY A 323 -24.62 24.69 -0.90
N SER A 324 -25.95 24.65 -0.78
CA SER A 324 -26.68 25.17 0.38
C SER A 324 -26.44 24.33 1.64
N LYS A 325 -26.15 23.05 1.46
CA LYS A 325 -25.80 22.10 2.53
C LYS A 325 -24.36 22.22 3.03
N LYS A 326 -23.56 23.15 2.46
CA LYS A 326 -22.17 23.38 2.85
C LYS A 326 -21.30 22.13 2.82
N ILE A 327 -21.38 21.38 1.73
CA ILE A 327 -20.58 20.18 1.54
C ILE A 327 -19.12 20.59 1.44
N GLY A 328 -18.27 19.92 2.20
CA GLY A 328 -16.83 20.20 2.20
C GLY A 328 -16.19 19.96 0.85
N VAL A 329 -15.29 20.86 0.43
CA VAL A 329 -14.55 20.77 -0.84
C VAL A 329 -13.11 20.39 -0.57
N TYR A 330 -12.64 19.35 -1.24
CA TYR A 330 -11.28 18.86 -1.14
C TYR A 330 -10.59 18.89 -2.51
N PHE A 331 -9.49 19.62 -2.61
CA PHE A 331 -8.60 19.58 -3.76
C PHE A 331 -7.48 18.59 -3.48
N GLN A 332 -7.27 17.62 -4.34
CA GLN A 332 -6.18 16.67 -4.21
C GLN A 332 -4.81 17.35 -4.33
N ASP A 333 -4.66 18.29 -5.27
CA ASP A 333 -3.51 19.18 -5.31
C ASP A 333 -3.89 20.57 -4.75
N SER A 334 -3.19 21.00 -3.71
CA SER A 334 -3.40 22.33 -3.12
C SER A 334 -3.07 23.49 -4.07
N ASN A 335 -2.27 23.25 -5.10
CA ASN A 335 -1.98 24.25 -6.14
C ASN A 335 -3.20 24.50 -7.02
N ASP A 336 -4.05 23.51 -7.26
CA ASP A 336 -5.27 23.67 -8.04
C ASP A 336 -6.29 24.55 -7.32
N ARG A 337 -6.35 24.50 -5.98
CA ARG A 337 -7.14 25.48 -5.21
C ARG A 337 -6.64 26.90 -5.44
N LYS A 338 -5.33 27.12 -5.37
CA LYS A 338 -4.73 28.45 -5.63
C LYS A 338 -4.98 28.91 -7.07
N LYS A 339 -4.95 27.98 -8.03
CA LYS A 339 -5.26 28.26 -9.43
C LYS A 339 -6.73 28.66 -9.57
N ALA A 340 -7.67 27.90 -8.97
CA ALA A 340 -9.09 28.23 -8.96
C ALA A 340 -9.34 29.62 -8.39
N GLN A 341 -8.72 29.99 -7.25
CA GLN A 341 -8.82 31.33 -6.65
C GLN A 341 -8.34 32.44 -7.62
N LYS A 342 -7.18 32.24 -8.25
CA LYS A 342 -6.66 33.21 -9.24
C LYS A 342 -7.54 33.35 -10.45
N MET A 343 -8.14 32.27 -10.95
CA MET A 343 -9.09 32.28 -12.07
C MET A 343 -10.37 33.01 -11.66
N GLN A 344 -10.86 32.79 -10.44
CA GLN A 344 -12.05 33.47 -9.91
C GLN A 344 -11.82 34.99 -9.78
N GLU A 345 -10.66 35.40 -9.22
CA GLU A 345 -10.28 36.82 -9.10
C GLU A 345 -10.29 37.56 -10.46
N LYS A 346 -9.97 36.82 -11.54
CA LYS A 346 -9.98 37.35 -12.91
C LYS A 346 -11.32 37.18 -13.65
N ASN A 347 -12.33 36.59 -12.99
CA ASN A 347 -13.59 36.16 -13.60
C ASN A 347 -13.42 35.19 -14.79
N GLU A 348 -12.36 34.41 -14.77
CA GLU A 348 -12.04 33.40 -15.80
C GLU A 348 -12.65 32.03 -15.48
N LEU A 349 -13.02 31.74 -14.23
CA LEU A 349 -13.57 30.46 -13.79
C LEU A 349 -15.09 30.46 -13.85
N VAL A 350 -15.67 29.49 -14.57
CA VAL A 350 -17.14 29.37 -14.76
C VAL A 350 -17.72 28.23 -13.95
N GLN A 351 -17.05 27.10 -13.94
CA GLN A 351 -17.52 25.90 -13.24
C GLN A 351 -16.35 25.00 -12.86
N ILE A 352 -16.60 24.10 -11.91
CA ILE A 352 -15.63 23.12 -11.45
C ILE A 352 -16.24 21.73 -11.60
N ILE A 353 -15.45 20.80 -12.15
CA ILE A 353 -15.78 19.39 -12.21
C ILE A 353 -15.16 18.67 -11.00
N GLY A 354 -15.92 17.82 -10.37
CA GLY A 354 -15.44 16.95 -9.30
C GLY A 354 -16.39 15.81 -9.07
N ARG A 355 -16.04 14.92 -8.18
CA ARG A 355 -16.90 13.81 -7.77
C ARG A 355 -17.30 13.95 -6.31
N PHE A 356 -18.46 13.42 -5.97
CA PHE A 356 -18.79 13.24 -4.56
C PHE A 356 -18.12 11.98 -4.02
N ASP A 357 -17.58 12.10 -2.82
CA ASP A 357 -16.94 11.02 -2.09
C ASP A 357 -17.32 11.12 -0.61
N THR A 358 -16.97 10.13 0.19
CA THR A 358 -17.17 10.17 1.63
C THR A 358 -15.83 10.28 2.37
N TYR A 359 -15.80 11.13 3.40
CA TYR A 359 -14.69 11.22 4.31
C TYR A 359 -15.19 11.31 5.75
N ARG A 360 -14.85 10.34 6.59
CA ARG A 360 -15.29 10.25 7.99
C ARG A 360 -16.83 10.35 8.13
N GLY A 361 -17.57 9.67 7.24
CA GLY A 361 -19.02 9.66 7.25
C GLY A 361 -19.71 10.90 6.68
N ASN A 362 -18.96 11.87 6.19
CA ASN A 362 -19.49 13.07 5.56
C ASN A 362 -19.25 13.04 4.06
N ILE A 363 -20.24 13.47 3.29
CA ILE A 363 -20.08 13.69 1.85
C ILE A 363 -19.14 14.88 1.65
N GLN A 364 -18.19 14.75 0.75
CA GLN A 364 -17.30 15.81 0.29
C GLN A 364 -17.27 15.87 -1.22
N PHE A 365 -17.01 17.04 -1.78
CA PHE A 365 -16.75 17.24 -3.22
C PHE A 365 -15.25 17.25 -3.47
N VAL A 366 -14.77 16.28 -4.23
CA VAL A 366 -13.36 16.06 -4.49
C VAL A 366 -12.99 16.55 -5.89
N ILE A 367 -11.99 17.41 -5.97
CA ILE A 367 -11.44 17.95 -7.21
C ILE A 367 -10.07 17.32 -7.40
N GLU A 368 -9.90 16.55 -8.48
CA GLU A 368 -8.77 15.64 -8.66
C GLU A 368 -7.61 16.29 -9.42
N ASP A 369 -7.89 17.12 -10.41
CA ASP A 369 -6.86 17.78 -11.23
C ASP A 369 -7.36 19.12 -11.80
N ASN A 370 -6.44 19.87 -12.40
CA ASN A 370 -6.71 21.18 -12.99
C ASN A 370 -7.60 21.12 -14.23
N TYR A 371 -7.78 19.96 -14.91
CA TYR A 371 -8.77 19.80 -15.97
C TYR A 371 -10.19 20.09 -15.47
N ALA A 372 -10.39 19.96 -14.15
CA ALA A 372 -11.65 20.23 -13.49
C ALA A 372 -12.03 21.73 -13.48
N LEU A 373 -11.07 22.63 -13.73
CA LEU A 373 -11.27 24.06 -13.72
C LEU A 373 -11.65 24.54 -15.13
N ILE A 374 -12.96 24.75 -15.36
CA ILE A 374 -13.48 25.19 -16.66
C ILE A 374 -13.60 26.71 -16.65
N GLY A 375 -12.82 27.35 -17.52
CA GLY A 375 -12.81 28.77 -17.76
C GLY A 375 -13.70 29.22 -18.93
N GLN A 376 -13.81 30.52 -19.08
CA GLN A 376 -14.38 31.16 -20.30
C GLN A 376 -13.42 31.03 -21.48
#